data_8e762b6f3a5e0055389d961cc111763f
#
_entry.id   8e762b6f3a5e0055389d961cc111763f
#
_cell.length_a   1.000
_cell.length_b   1.000
_cell.length_c   1.000
_cell.angle_alpha   90.00
_cell.angle_beta   90.00
_cell.angle_gamma   90.00
#
_symmetry.space_group_name_H-M   'P 1'
#
loop_
_entity.id
_entity.type
_entity.pdbx_description
1 polymer ?
#
loop_
_entity_poly.entity_id
_entity_poly.type
_entity_poly.pdbx_seq_one_letter_code
_entity_poly.pdbx_strand_id
1 'polypeptide(L)'
;VDSTPLKSLAPFPVGVAVQAAQLSDPSWTSLAASHFTQLTAEWEMKMEYVVHADGSFRFDRADAIAAFARDRGMRLFGHTLVWYANEPEAFARLDETRQSFAGALANYVTAMVGRYRGLASGWDVINEPIKDDGSGPRDSLWSRKLGQVGHFQVAFEAARAADPQSVLFTNDYHLESKPAKLASYMRLIEQLLSAGVPLGGIGCQTHLDADLPAGAISRTLKALAGFGLPIHLSELDVSVVGGGLLADRAGAERRQEALYGEAMDAFASLPQRQQFAFT
;
A
#
# COMPACT_ATOMS: atom_id res chain seq x y z
N VAL A 1 -22.27 -16.47 14.66
CA VAL A 1 -21.32 -15.88 13.68
C VAL A 1 -21.10 -16.93 12.60
N ASP A 2 -21.35 -16.57 11.33
CA ASP A 2 -21.08 -17.45 10.20
C ASP A 2 -19.57 -17.75 10.17
N SER A 3 -19.22 -19.02 10.14
CA SER A 3 -17.83 -19.47 10.15
C SER A 3 -17.23 -19.60 8.73
N THR A 4 -17.97 -19.17 7.71
CA THR A 4 -17.52 -19.27 6.32
C THR A 4 -16.28 -18.39 6.10
N PRO A 5 -15.17 -18.94 5.58
CA PRO A 5 -13.95 -18.18 5.36
C PRO A 5 -14.17 -17.01 4.37
N LEU A 6 -13.69 -15.81 4.70
CA LEU A 6 -13.81 -14.62 3.83
C LEU A 6 -13.28 -14.87 2.42
N LYS A 7 -12.15 -15.55 2.31
CA LYS A 7 -11.53 -15.90 1.02
C LYS A 7 -12.39 -16.79 0.10
N SER A 8 -13.39 -17.49 0.67
CA SER A 8 -14.32 -18.31 -0.13
C SER A 8 -15.56 -17.54 -0.58
N LEU A 9 -15.81 -16.37 0.00
CA LEU A 9 -16.94 -15.51 -0.32
C LEU A 9 -16.57 -14.44 -1.36
N ALA A 10 -15.32 -13.98 -1.35
CA ALA A 10 -14.85 -12.93 -2.24
C ALA A 10 -14.35 -13.51 -3.58
N PRO A 11 -14.74 -12.93 -4.74
CA PRO A 11 -14.24 -13.34 -6.06
C PRO A 11 -12.85 -12.75 -6.38
N PHE A 12 -12.23 -12.06 -5.44
CA PHE A 12 -10.92 -11.41 -5.54
C PHE A 12 -10.06 -11.73 -4.30
N PRO A 13 -8.74 -11.50 -4.34
CA PRO A 13 -7.88 -11.72 -3.19
C PRO A 13 -8.27 -10.84 -2.00
N VAL A 14 -8.38 -11.47 -0.83
CA VAL A 14 -8.60 -10.78 0.45
C VAL A 14 -7.31 -10.86 1.27
N GLY A 15 -6.84 -9.73 1.74
CA GLY A 15 -5.57 -9.61 2.46
C GLY A 15 -5.73 -9.21 3.91
N VAL A 16 -4.64 -9.37 4.65
CA VAL A 16 -4.50 -8.91 6.04
C VAL A 16 -3.09 -8.43 6.30
N ALA A 17 -2.95 -7.35 7.11
CA ALA A 17 -1.68 -6.90 7.61
C ALA A 17 -1.11 -7.87 8.65
N VAL A 18 0.22 -7.99 8.69
CA VAL A 18 0.93 -8.89 9.60
C VAL A 18 2.21 -8.26 10.13
N GLN A 19 2.48 -8.48 11.40
CA GLN A 19 3.78 -8.27 12.02
C GLN A 19 4.49 -9.61 12.22
N ALA A 20 5.80 -9.64 12.06
CA ALA A 20 6.59 -10.88 12.25
C ALA A 20 6.37 -11.51 13.65
N ALA A 21 6.15 -10.68 14.67
CA ALA A 21 5.86 -11.16 16.03
C ALA A 21 4.56 -12.00 16.13
N GLN A 22 3.56 -11.70 15.29
CA GLN A 22 2.28 -12.44 15.28
C GLN A 22 2.40 -13.85 14.71
N LEU A 23 3.48 -14.15 13.97
CA LEU A 23 3.71 -15.48 13.40
C LEU A 23 3.95 -16.56 14.46
N SER A 24 4.27 -16.18 15.69
CA SER A 24 4.38 -17.06 16.85
C SER A 24 3.06 -17.31 17.59
N ASP A 25 1.99 -16.60 17.22
CA ASP A 25 0.65 -16.79 17.80
C ASP A 25 -0.17 -17.77 16.94
N PRO A 26 -0.44 -19.00 17.44
CA PRO A 26 -1.23 -20.00 16.73
C PRO A 26 -2.67 -19.56 16.41
N SER A 27 -3.27 -18.73 17.26
CA SER A 27 -4.64 -18.24 17.06
C SER A 27 -4.67 -17.28 15.87
N TRP A 28 -3.72 -16.33 15.82
CA TRP A 28 -3.58 -15.41 14.71
C TRP A 28 -3.25 -16.13 13.40
N THR A 29 -2.25 -17.03 13.41
CA THR A 29 -1.83 -17.76 12.21
C THR A 29 -2.92 -18.66 11.64
N SER A 30 -3.70 -19.29 12.50
CA SER A 30 -4.87 -20.09 12.09
C SER A 30 -5.95 -19.22 11.45
N LEU A 31 -6.28 -18.08 12.07
CA LEU A 31 -7.26 -17.13 11.54
C LEU A 31 -6.80 -16.58 10.17
N ALA A 32 -5.56 -16.11 10.08
CA ALA A 32 -5.00 -15.57 8.85
C ALA A 32 -5.06 -16.58 7.71
N ALA A 33 -4.58 -17.81 7.93
CA ALA A 33 -4.60 -18.87 6.93
C ALA A 33 -6.01 -19.32 6.53
N SER A 34 -6.99 -19.23 7.45
CA SER A 34 -8.37 -19.61 7.17
C SER A 34 -9.11 -18.59 6.31
N HIS A 35 -8.93 -17.30 6.57
CA HIS A 35 -9.75 -16.24 6.00
C HIS A 35 -9.13 -15.48 4.85
N PHE A 36 -7.78 -15.44 4.74
CA PHE A 36 -7.11 -14.55 3.81
C PHE A 36 -6.24 -15.30 2.79
N THR A 37 -6.03 -14.65 1.65
CA THR A 37 -5.21 -15.15 0.54
C THR A 37 -3.97 -14.29 0.29
N GLN A 38 -3.85 -13.15 0.99
CA GLN A 38 -2.73 -12.22 0.86
C GLN A 38 -2.27 -11.72 2.23
N LEU A 39 -0.96 -11.54 2.37
CA LEU A 39 -0.33 -10.88 3.51
C LEU A 39 0.37 -9.61 3.08
N THR A 40 0.24 -8.56 3.90
CA THR A 40 1.02 -7.31 3.79
C THR A 40 1.80 -7.13 5.08
N ALA A 41 3.13 -6.98 4.99
CA ALA A 41 3.96 -6.69 6.17
C ALA A 41 3.64 -5.28 6.68
N GLU A 42 3.31 -5.14 7.97
CA GLU A 42 2.95 -3.86 8.56
C GLU A 42 4.18 -2.93 8.75
N TRP A 43 5.32 -3.53 9.12
CA TRP A 43 6.57 -2.80 9.41
C TRP A 43 7.78 -3.31 8.63
N GLU A 44 7.94 -4.59 8.57
CA GLU A 44 9.21 -5.29 8.34
C GLU A 44 9.77 -5.11 6.92
N MET A 45 8.95 -4.65 5.98
CA MET A 45 9.36 -4.33 4.61
C MET A 45 9.56 -2.82 4.38
N LYS A 46 9.30 -1.99 5.39
CA LYS A 46 9.59 -0.56 5.31
C LYS A 46 11.08 -0.30 5.36
N MET A 47 11.53 0.73 4.65
CA MET A 47 12.95 1.05 4.48
C MET A 47 13.71 1.17 5.81
N GLU A 48 13.10 1.77 6.83
CA GLU A 48 13.72 1.94 8.16
C GLU A 48 14.00 0.63 8.91
N TYR A 49 13.29 -0.45 8.57
CA TYR A 49 13.51 -1.78 9.15
C TYR A 49 14.51 -2.61 8.37
N VAL A 50 14.77 -2.24 7.12
CA VAL A 50 15.65 -2.97 6.20
C VAL A 50 17.02 -2.32 6.11
N VAL A 51 17.09 -0.98 6.01
CA VAL A 51 18.33 -0.23 5.80
C VAL A 51 18.91 0.19 7.14
N HIS A 52 20.12 -0.28 7.44
CA HIS A 52 20.84 0.08 8.66
C HIS A 52 21.67 1.36 8.48
N ALA A 53 22.11 1.95 9.60
CA ALA A 53 22.89 3.18 9.58
C ALA A 53 24.23 3.08 8.84
N ASP A 54 24.78 1.86 8.71
CA ASP A 54 25.99 1.55 7.94
C ASP A 54 25.72 1.31 6.44
N GLY A 55 24.45 1.41 6.01
CA GLY A 55 24.00 1.15 4.63
C GLY A 55 23.79 -0.31 4.29
N SER A 56 24.01 -1.23 5.22
CA SER A 56 23.71 -2.66 5.00
C SER A 56 22.19 -2.92 5.05
N PHE A 57 21.77 -4.03 4.43
CA PHE A 57 20.37 -4.46 4.41
C PHE A 57 20.16 -5.71 5.28
N ARG A 58 19.08 -5.70 6.06
CA ARG A 58 18.60 -6.85 6.82
C ARG A 58 17.18 -7.20 6.47
N PHE A 59 16.94 -8.49 6.26
CA PHE A 59 15.65 -9.00 5.79
C PHE A 59 15.02 -10.03 6.73
N ASP A 60 15.65 -10.37 7.85
CA ASP A 60 15.28 -11.52 8.69
C ASP A 60 13.79 -11.58 9.03
N ARG A 61 13.20 -10.44 9.42
CA ARG A 61 11.79 -10.37 9.78
C ARG A 61 10.88 -10.40 8.55
N ALA A 62 11.27 -9.70 7.51
CA ALA A 62 10.53 -9.72 6.24
C ALA A 62 10.58 -11.12 5.60
N ASP A 63 11.71 -11.81 5.69
CA ASP A 63 11.88 -13.20 5.24
C ASP A 63 10.97 -14.16 6.01
N ALA A 64 10.78 -13.96 7.32
CA ALA A 64 9.87 -14.78 8.11
C ALA A 64 8.42 -14.66 7.62
N ILE A 65 7.96 -13.43 7.31
CA ILE A 65 6.63 -13.19 6.74
C ILE A 65 6.53 -13.83 5.34
N ALA A 66 7.55 -13.63 4.50
CA ALA A 66 7.59 -14.19 3.16
C ALA A 66 7.56 -15.74 3.17
N ALA A 67 8.28 -16.36 4.09
CA ALA A 67 8.27 -17.81 4.29
C ALA A 67 6.87 -18.29 4.73
N PHE A 68 6.24 -17.60 5.67
CA PHE A 68 4.89 -17.94 6.11
C PHE A 68 3.87 -17.86 4.97
N ALA A 69 3.94 -16.82 4.14
CA ALA A 69 3.06 -16.65 2.98
C ALA A 69 3.29 -17.81 1.97
N ARG A 70 4.53 -18.06 1.60
CA ARG A 70 4.89 -19.13 0.66
C ARG A 70 4.43 -20.51 1.15
N ASP A 71 4.71 -20.84 2.40
CA ASP A 71 4.43 -22.17 2.97
C ASP A 71 2.92 -22.45 3.09
N ARG A 72 2.09 -21.41 3.02
CA ARG A 72 0.63 -21.48 3.04
C ARG A 72 -0.05 -21.17 1.71
N GLY A 73 0.73 -20.97 0.65
CA GLY A 73 0.21 -20.64 -0.67
C GLY A 73 -0.52 -19.28 -0.72
N MET A 74 -0.17 -18.37 0.18
CA MET A 74 -0.69 -17.01 0.22
C MET A 74 0.14 -16.08 -0.64
N ARG A 75 -0.49 -15.05 -1.22
CA ARG A 75 0.21 -13.96 -1.88
C ARG A 75 0.94 -13.12 -0.83
N LEU A 76 2.08 -12.57 -1.21
CA LEU A 76 2.76 -11.52 -0.46
C LEU A 76 2.57 -10.20 -1.20
N PHE A 77 2.28 -9.13 -0.46
CA PHE A 77 2.29 -7.76 -0.98
C PHE A 77 3.35 -6.95 -0.26
N GLY A 78 4.21 -6.28 -1.02
CA GLY A 78 5.33 -5.51 -0.49
C GLY A 78 4.92 -4.08 -0.12
N HIS A 79 5.03 -3.73 1.14
CA HIS A 79 4.72 -2.40 1.68
C HIS A 79 5.85 -1.94 2.60
N THR A 80 6.52 -0.89 2.34
CA THR A 80 6.60 -0.03 1.16
C THR A 80 8.06 0.30 0.85
N LEU A 81 8.40 0.53 -0.43
CA LEU A 81 9.80 0.76 -0.81
C LEU A 81 10.25 2.17 -0.44
N VAL A 82 9.49 3.20 -0.82
CA VAL A 82 9.83 4.61 -0.59
C VAL A 82 8.66 5.32 0.09
N TRP A 83 8.93 5.96 1.21
CA TRP A 83 7.94 6.71 1.97
C TRP A 83 8.58 7.96 2.57
N TYR A 84 7.88 9.09 2.55
CA TYR A 84 8.39 10.35 3.06
C TYR A 84 8.71 10.32 4.56
N ALA A 85 8.01 9.47 5.31
CA ALA A 85 8.21 9.32 6.75
C ALA A 85 9.38 8.39 7.11
N ASN A 86 9.94 7.68 6.12
CA ASN A 86 11.13 6.83 6.28
C ASN A 86 12.30 7.43 5.48
N GLU A 87 13.13 8.20 6.16
CA GLU A 87 14.38 8.75 5.63
C GLU A 87 15.55 8.14 6.42
N PRO A 88 16.01 6.90 6.11
CA PRO A 88 17.09 6.25 6.85
C PRO A 88 18.35 7.09 6.86
N GLU A 89 19.04 7.09 8.00
CA GLU A 89 20.24 7.89 8.22
C GLU A 89 21.32 7.64 7.15
N ALA A 90 21.42 6.40 6.67
CA ALA A 90 22.33 6.05 5.57
C ALA A 90 22.06 6.86 4.30
N PHE A 91 20.79 7.10 3.95
CA PHE A 91 20.41 7.95 2.82
C PHE A 91 20.52 9.45 3.13
N ALA A 92 20.13 9.86 4.34
CA ALA A 92 20.18 11.27 4.74
C ALA A 92 21.63 11.81 4.76
N ARG A 93 22.61 10.94 5.04
CA ARG A 93 24.05 11.28 5.06
C ARG A 93 24.71 11.25 3.68
N LEU A 94 24.03 10.76 2.63
CA LEU A 94 24.60 10.77 1.29
C LEU A 94 24.69 12.22 0.77
N ASP A 95 25.82 12.85 0.96
CA ASP A 95 26.17 14.14 0.36
C ASP A 95 26.80 13.92 -1.03
N GLU A 96 26.02 13.34 -1.92
CA GLU A 96 26.47 12.85 -3.20
C GLU A 96 25.79 13.57 -4.36
N THR A 97 26.32 13.35 -5.56
CA THR A 97 25.69 13.81 -6.78
C THR A 97 24.30 13.20 -6.92
N ARG A 98 23.43 13.88 -7.70
CA ARG A 98 22.10 13.34 -8.06
C ARG A 98 22.20 11.91 -8.62
N GLN A 99 23.23 11.62 -9.40
CA GLN A 99 23.41 10.32 -10.04
C GLN A 99 23.75 9.22 -9.03
N SER A 100 24.66 9.48 -8.09
CA SER A 100 25.01 8.47 -7.07
C SER A 100 23.87 8.24 -6.08
N PHE A 101 23.11 9.28 -5.73
CA PHE A 101 21.91 9.14 -4.92
C PHE A 101 20.83 8.30 -5.63
N ALA A 102 20.61 8.53 -6.92
CA ALA A 102 19.73 7.71 -7.75
C ALA A 102 20.18 6.24 -7.81
N GLY A 103 21.50 6.02 -7.95
CA GLY A 103 22.10 4.69 -7.92
C GLY A 103 21.89 3.97 -6.59
N ALA A 104 22.06 4.67 -5.47
CA ALA A 104 21.80 4.09 -4.13
C ALA A 104 20.32 3.70 -3.94
N LEU A 105 19.39 4.57 -4.37
CA LEU A 105 17.95 4.26 -4.32
C LEU A 105 17.62 3.04 -5.21
N ALA A 106 18.12 3.04 -6.45
CA ALA A 106 17.88 1.91 -7.37
C ALA A 106 18.46 0.60 -6.83
N ASN A 107 19.63 0.63 -6.18
CA ASN A 107 20.24 -0.55 -5.56
C ASN A 107 19.38 -1.10 -4.42
N TYR A 108 18.87 -0.24 -3.53
CA TYR A 108 17.95 -0.65 -2.47
C TYR A 108 16.68 -1.28 -3.04
N VAL A 109 16.02 -0.61 -3.98
CA VAL A 109 14.78 -1.11 -4.60
C VAL A 109 15.02 -2.45 -5.29
N THR A 110 16.12 -2.58 -6.03
CA THR A 110 16.50 -3.83 -6.70
C THR A 110 16.73 -4.96 -5.69
N ALA A 111 17.39 -4.67 -4.57
CA ALA A 111 17.64 -5.67 -3.53
C ALA A 111 16.34 -6.16 -2.89
N MET A 112 15.42 -5.23 -2.55
CA MET A 112 14.12 -5.58 -1.96
C MET A 112 13.25 -6.38 -2.91
N VAL A 113 12.98 -5.82 -4.09
CA VAL A 113 12.05 -6.44 -5.06
C VAL A 113 12.62 -7.75 -5.60
N GLY A 114 13.93 -7.78 -5.90
CA GLY A 114 14.62 -8.98 -6.39
C GLY A 114 14.61 -10.14 -5.39
N ARG A 115 14.70 -9.82 -4.08
CA ARG A 115 14.66 -10.83 -3.01
C ARG A 115 13.35 -11.62 -2.98
N TYR A 116 12.24 -10.93 -3.21
CA TYR A 116 10.89 -11.54 -3.16
C TYR A 116 10.28 -11.75 -4.54
N ARG A 117 11.11 -11.73 -5.58
CA ARG A 117 10.69 -11.99 -6.96
C ARG A 117 9.96 -13.31 -7.09
N GLY A 118 8.81 -13.28 -7.77
CA GLY A 118 7.95 -14.44 -7.98
C GLY A 118 7.09 -14.84 -6.77
N LEU A 119 7.30 -14.22 -5.59
CA LEU A 119 6.43 -14.38 -4.41
C LEU A 119 5.58 -13.14 -4.18
N ALA A 120 6.17 -11.94 -4.29
CA ALA A 120 5.43 -10.70 -4.13
C ALA A 120 4.54 -10.46 -5.36
N SER A 121 3.23 -10.32 -5.13
CA SER A 121 2.24 -10.04 -6.17
C SER A 121 2.29 -8.59 -6.65
N GLY A 122 2.76 -7.69 -5.80
CA GLY A 122 2.90 -6.27 -6.09
C GLY A 122 3.61 -5.54 -4.95
N TRP A 123 3.90 -4.25 -5.18
CA TRP A 123 4.62 -3.38 -4.27
C TRP A 123 3.99 -1.99 -4.25
N ASP A 124 3.82 -1.43 -3.06
CA ASP A 124 3.74 0.01 -2.89
C ASP A 124 5.14 0.59 -3.09
N VAL A 125 5.41 1.08 -4.30
CA VAL A 125 6.74 1.58 -4.65
C VAL A 125 6.98 2.94 -4.01
N ILE A 126 5.99 3.85 -4.09
CA ILE A 126 6.01 5.13 -3.39
C ILE A 126 4.69 5.32 -2.66
N ASN A 127 4.81 5.49 -1.34
CA ASN A 127 3.69 5.64 -0.42
C ASN A 127 3.48 7.12 -0.05
N GLU A 128 2.21 7.55 -0.01
CA GLU A 128 1.73 8.83 0.49
C GLU A 128 2.38 10.06 -0.17
N PRO A 129 2.38 10.13 -1.51
CA PRO A 129 3.05 11.20 -2.23
C PRO A 129 2.33 12.56 -2.17
N ILE A 130 1.08 12.63 -1.70
CA ILE A 130 0.30 13.87 -1.67
C ILE A 130 0.22 14.45 -0.25
N LYS A 131 0.39 15.75 -0.13
CA LYS A 131 0.22 16.49 1.13
C LYS A 131 -1.18 16.31 1.71
N ASP A 132 -1.30 16.39 3.03
CA ASP A 132 -2.54 16.15 3.76
C ASP A 132 -3.66 17.15 3.42
N ASP A 133 -3.30 18.37 3.05
CA ASP A 133 -4.23 19.40 2.63
C ASP A 133 -4.65 19.29 1.15
N GLY A 134 -4.05 18.36 0.42
CA GLY A 134 -4.31 18.18 -1.01
C GLY A 134 -3.70 19.25 -1.91
N SER A 135 -2.80 20.10 -1.42
CA SER A 135 -2.21 21.20 -2.19
C SER A 135 -1.24 20.76 -3.28
N GLY A 136 -0.89 19.47 -3.33
CA GLY A 136 -0.01 18.90 -4.34
C GLY A 136 0.95 17.84 -3.79
N PRO A 137 1.97 17.46 -4.56
CA PRO A 137 2.94 16.47 -4.14
C PRO A 137 3.67 16.85 -2.85
N ARG A 138 3.93 15.84 -2.02
CA ARG A 138 4.64 15.99 -0.76
C ARG A 138 6.13 16.19 -1.01
N ASP A 139 6.74 17.09 -0.25
CA ASP A 139 8.18 17.23 -0.22
C ASP A 139 8.82 16.17 0.70
N SER A 140 9.91 15.57 0.24
CA SER A 140 10.63 14.51 0.93
C SER A 140 12.11 14.55 0.58
N LEU A 141 12.96 13.79 1.28
CA LEU A 141 14.36 13.61 0.90
C LEU A 141 14.48 13.19 -0.59
N TRP A 142 13.65 12.25 -1.00
CA TRP A 142 13.63 11.68 -2.34
C TRP A 142 13.32 12.72 -3.42
N SER A 143 12.25 13.49 -3.22
CA SER A 143 11.86 14.54 -4.17
C SER A 143 12.83 15.71 -4.19
N ARG A 144 13.41 16.06 -3.05
CA ARG A 144 14.46 17.12 -2.98
C ARG A 144 15.73 16.73 -3.74
N LYS A 145 16.16 15.46 -3.63
CA LYS A 145 17.38 14.96 -4.30
C LYS A 145 17.16 14.66 -5.78
N LEU A 146 16.01 14.10 -6.15
CA LEU A 146 15.75 13.55 -7.50
C LEU A 146 14.68 14.30 -8.30
N GLY A 147 13.95 15.21 -7.68
CA GLY A 147 12.78 15.89 -8.26
C GLY A 147 11.48 15.09 -8.09
N GLN A 148 10.35 15.79 -8.24
CA GLN A 148 9.02 15.22 -7.96
C GLN A 148 8.66 14.01 -8.85
N VAL A 149 9.03 13.99 -10.11
CA VAL A 149 8.84 12.84 -11.00
C VAL A 149 10.06 11.92 -11.00
N GLY A 150 11.27 12.49 -10.87
CA GLY A 150 12.51 11.73 -10.99
C GLY A 150 12.69 10.61 -9.96
N HIS A 151 12.26 10.83 -8.71
CA HIS A 151 12.34 9.74 -7.72
C HIS A 151 11.35 8.60 -8.02
N PHE A 152 10.19 8.89 -8.61
CA PHE A 152 9.29 7.86 -9.12
C PHE A 152 9.94 7.06 -10.24
N GLN A 153 10.54 7.75 -11.23
CA GLN A 153 11.21 7.06 -12.33
C GLN A 153 12.26 6.10 -11.82
N VAL A 154 13.18 6.57 -10.98
CA VAL A 154 14.24 5.72 -10.42
C VAL A 154 13.68 4.50 -9.67
N ALA A 155 12.73 4.72 -8.77
CA ALA A 155 12.19 3.64 -7.95
C ALA A 155 11.36 2.63 -8.78
N PHE A 156 10.46 3.11 -9.64
CA PHE A 156 9.60 2.25 -10.45
C PHE A 156 10.38 1.50 -11.53
N GLU A 157 11.36 2.12 -12.19
CA GLU A 157 12.20 1.46 -13.19
C GLU A 157 13.06 0.37 -12.55
N ALA A 158 13.66 0.64 -11.38
CA ALA A 158 14.42 -0.34 -10.64
C ALA A 158 13.54 -1.53 -10.19
N ALA A 159 12.32 -1.26 -9.68
CA ALA A 159 11.38 -2.28 -9.28
C ALA A 159 10.93 -3.14 -10.48
N ARG A 160 10.62 -2.51 -11.61
CA ARG A 160 10.22 -3.21 -12.84
C ARG A 160 11.34 -4.09 -13.40
N ALA A 161 12.57 -3.61 -13.36
CA ALA A 161 13.74 -4.39 -13.78
C ALA A 161 13.99 -5.59 -12.86
N ALA A 162 13.82 -5.41 -11.55
CA ALA A 162 14.03 -6.47 -10.56
C ALA A 162 12.96 -7.57 -10.61
N ASP A 163 11.69 -7.20 -10.80
CA ASP A 163 10.58 -8.14 -11.00
C ASP A 163 9.62 -7.65 -12.08
N PRO A 164 9.73 -8.15 -13.32
CA PRO A 164 8.84 -7.78 -14.41
C PRO A 164 7.36 -8.20 -14.22
N GLN A 165 7.08 -9.13 -13.30
CA GLN A 165 5.74 -9.69 -13.10
C GLN A 165 4.94 -9.00 -11.99
N SER A 166 5.60 -8.37 -11.03
CA SER A 166 4.93 -7.70 -9.92
C SER A 166 4.17 -6.45 -10.38
N VAL A 167 3.02 -6.19 -9.76
CA VAL A 167 2.25 -4.96 -10.01
C VAL A 167 2.82 -3.84 -9.14
N LEU A 168 3.13 -2.70 -9.75
CA LEU A 168 3.79 -1.57 -9.09
C LEU A 168 2.77 -0.46 -8.80
N PHE A 169 2.58 -0.13 -7.53
CA PHE A 169 1.60 0.82 -7.04
C PHE A 169 2.26 2.11 -6.54
N THR A 170 1.53 3.21 -6.63
CA THR A 170 1.59 4.31 -5.67
C THR A 170 0.35 4.22 -4.79
N ASN A 171 0.44 4.62 -3.52
CA ASN A 171 -0.59 4.39 -2.50
C ASN A 171 -0.79 5.66 -1.66
N ASP A 172 -2.03 6.03 -1.34
CA ASP A 172 -2.31 7.20 -0.51
C ASP A 172 -3.61 7.04 0.29
N TYR A 173 -3.79 7.88 1.30
CA TYR A 173 -4.90 7.85 2.26
C TYR A 173 -5.78 9.10 2.20
N HIS A 174 -6.93 9.04 2.88
CA HIS A 174 -7.94 10.13 2.95
C HIS A 174 -8.46 10.58 1.59
N LEU A 175 -8.40 9.73 0.58
CA LEU A 175 -8.90 10.04 -0.77
C LEU A 175 -10.43 10.14 -0.79
N GLU A 176 -11.10 9.40 0.10
CA GLU A 176 -12.55 9.34 0.24
C GLU A 176 -13.12 10.58 0.94
N SER A 177 -12.36 11.11 1.91
CA SER A 177 -12.80 12.21 2.77
C SER A 177 -12.33 13.59 2.32
N LYS A 178 -11.26 13.66 1.48
CA LYS A 178 -10.63 14.91 1.05
C LYS A 178 -10.61 15.05 -0.49
N PRO A 179 -11.64 15.68 -1.10
CA PRO A 179 -11.71 15.83 -2.56
C PRO A 179 -10.49 16.51 -3.20
N ALA A 180 -9.89 17.50 -2.52
CA ALA A 180 -8.68 18.17 -3.01
C ALA A 180 -7.48 17.22 -3.06
N LYS A 181 -7.35 16.30 -2.08
CA LYS A 181 -6.29 15.30 -2.05
C LYS A 181 -6.49 14.26 -3.16
N LEU A 182 -7.72 13.77 -3.34
CA LEU A 182 -8.06 12.88 -4.45
C LEU A 182 -7.71 13.52 -5.81
N ALA A 183 -8.12 14.77 -6.02
CA ALA A 183 -7.82 15.48 -7.26
C ALA A 183 -6.31 15.64 -7.50
N SER A 184 -5.53 15.93 -6.45
CA SER A 184 -4.06 16.02 -6.54
C SER A 184 -3.42 14.66 -6.82
N TYR A 185 -3.93 13.59 -6.21
CA TYR A 185 -3.47 12.23 -6.45
C TYR A 185 -3.72 11.79 -7.90
N MET A 186 -4.91 12.07 -8.43
CA MET A 186 -5.24 11.79 -9.83
C MET A 186 -4.34 12.56 -10.81
N ARG A 187 -4.08 13.85 -10.56
CA ARG A 187 -3.15 14.62 -11.39
C ARG A 187 -1.72 14.07 -11.36
N LEU A 188 -1.26 13.60 -10.19
CA LEU A 188 0.04 12.93 -10.08
C LEU A 188 0.07 11.66 -10.92
N ILE A 189 -0.96 10.80 -10.84
CA ILE A 189 -1.07 9.58 -11.65
C ILE A 189 -1.00 9.92 -13.15
N GLU A 190 -1.76 10.90 -13.62
CA GLU A 190 -1.70 11.39 -15.01
C GLU A 190 -0.30 11.81 -15.42
N GLN A 191 0.37 12.58 -14.54
CA GLN A 191 1.74 13.05 -14.78
C GLN A 191 2.73 11.89 -14.86
N LEU A 192 2.65 10.90 -13.98
CA LEU A 192 3.52 9.73 -13.96
C LEU A 192 3.34 8.88 -15.23
N LEU A 193 2.09 8.62 -15.61
CA LEU A 193 1.78 7.88 -16.85
C LEU A 193 2.29 8.62 -18.09
N SER A 194 2.09 9.95 -18.14
CA SER A 194 2.58 10.77 -19.24
C SER A 194 4.10 10.83 -19.31
N ALA A 195 4.78 10.71 -18.18
CA ALA A 195 6.24 10.66 -18.11
C ALA A 195 6.83 9.26 -18.42
N GLY A 196 5.98 8.25 -18.67
CA GLY A 196 6.40 6.89 -18.95
C GLY A 196 6.88 6.10 -17.73
N VAL A 197 6.54 6.54 -16.52
CA VAL A 197 6.79 5.76 -15.29
C VAL A 197 6.00 4.45 -15.37
N PRO A 198 6.61 3.27 -15.12
CA PRO A 198 5.94 1.98 -15.26
C PRO A 198 4.97 1.70 -14.09
N LEU A 199 4.05 2.64 -13.84
CA LEU A 199 2.97 2.54 -12.87
C LEU A 199 2.00 1.44 -13.32
N GLY A 200 1.82 0.41 -12.49
CA GLY A 200 1.01 -0.75 -12.81
C GLY A 200 -0.30 -0.83 -12.05
N GLY A 201 -0.47 -0.04 -10.99
CA GLY A 201 -1.67 -0.06 -10.16
C GLY A 201 -1.81 1.18 -9.28
N ILE A 202 -2.99 1.34 -8.69
CA ILE A 202 -3.34 2.47 -7.83
C ILE A 202 -3.75 1.92 -6.47
N GLY A 203 -3.02 2.33 -5.42
CA GLY A 203 -3.35 2.04 -4.03
C GLY A 203 -4.27 3.12 -3.45
N CYS A 204 -5.24 2.67 -2.67
CA CYS A 204 -6.12 3.49 -1.87
C CYS A 204 -6.13 2.86 -0.47
N GLN A 205 -5.55 3.55 0.53
CA GLN A 205 -5.38 2.96 1.86
C GLN A 205 -6.72 2.67 2.53
N THR A 206 -7.68 3.56 2.36
CA THR A 206 -9.04 3.40 2.89
C THR A 206 -9.06 3.34 4.43
N HIS A 207 -8.20 4.17 5.09
CA HIS A 207 -8.32 4.46 6.51
C HIS A 207 -9.49 5.43 6.71
N LEU A 208 -10.56 4.96 7.32
CA LEU A 208 -11.83 5.67 7.40
C LEU A 208 -12.25 5.95 8.84
N ASP A 209 -13.05 6.99 9.00
CA ASP A 209 -13.83 7.23 10.22
C ASP A 209 -15.29 6.84 9.98
N ALA A 210 -15.96 6.31 11.02
CA ALA A 210 -17.36 5.85 10.93
C ALA A 210 -18.38 6.97 10.64
N ASP A 211 -17.95 8.23 10.62
CA ASP A 211 -18.76 9.38 10.22
C ASP A 211 -18.59 9.77 8.73
N LEU A 212 -17.79 9.01 7.98
CA LEU A 212 -17.63 9.22 6.54
C LEU A 212 -19.01 9.17 5.84
N PRO A 213 -19.35 10.18 5.00
CA PRO A 213 -20.63 10.18 4.30
C PRO A 213 -20.78 8.98 3.35
N ALA A 214 -21.96 8.36 3.36
CA ALA A 214 -22.29 7.27 2.45
C ALA A 214 -22.04 7.64 0.97
N GLY A 215 -21.57 6.70 0.20
CA GLY A 215 -21.21 6.87 -1.21
C GLY A 215 -19.84 7.51 -1.45
N ALA A 216 -19.08 7.85 -0.40
CA ALA A 216 -17.75 8.45 -0.55
C ALA A 216 -16.75 7.45 -1.12
N ILE A 217 -16.75 6.23 -0.63
CA ILE A 217 -15.88 5.14 -1.12
C ILE A 217 -16.19 4.84 -2.58
N SER A 218 -17.48 4.67 -2.90
CA SER A 218 -17.95 4.36 -4.26
C SER A 218 -17.55 5.45 -5.26
N ARG A 219 -17.67 6.73 -4.88
CA ARG A 219 -17.24 7.85 -5.74
C ARG A 219 -15.74 7.85 -5.98
N THR A 220 -14.95 7.61 -4.92
CA THR A 220 -13.48 7.55 -5.02
C THR A 220 -13.03 6.43 -5.92
N LEU A 221 -13.51 5.20 -5.70
CA LEU A 221 -13.15 4.05 -6.52
C LEU A 221 -13.56 4.24 -7.99
N LYS A 222 -14.75 4.81 -8.24
CA LYS A 222 -15.19 5.14 -9.60
C LYS A 222 -14.26 6.14 -10.28
N ALA A 223 -13.78 7.16 -9.56
CA ALA A 223 -12.83 8.13 -10.11
C ALA A 223 -11.49 7.47 -10.45
N LEU A 224 -10.92 6.68 -9.52
CA LEU A 224 -9.66 5.97 -9.74
C LEU A 224 -9.77 4.90 -10.83
N ALA A 225 -10.91 4.23 -10.95
CA ALA A 225 -11.15 3.24 -12.00
C ALA A 225 -11.08 3.81 -13.42
N GLY A 226 -11.26 5.14 -13.57
CA GLY A 226 -11.12 5.83 -14.85
C GLY A 226 -9.74 5.68 -15.51
N PHE A 227 -8.69 5.38 -14.74
CA PHE A 227 -7.36 5.10 -15.27
C PHE A 227 -7.20 3.71 -15.91
N GLY A 228 -8.14 2.81 -15.67
CA GLY A 228 -8.10 1.44 -16.21
C GLY A 228 -7.07 0.52 -15.55
N LEU A 229 -6.34 0.99 -14.55
CA LEU A 229 -5.32 0.23 -13.82
C LEU A 229 -5.93 -0.61 -12.69
N PRO A 230 -5.27 -1.71 -12.28
CA PRO A 230 -5.57 -2.43 -11.05
C PRO A 230 -5.64 -1.51 -9.84
N ILE A 231 -6.62 -1.74 -8.97
CA ILE A 231 -6.81 -1.00 -7.71
C ILE A 231 -6.61 -1.95 -6.54
N HIS A 232 -5.86 -1.51 -5.55
CA HIS A 232 -5.70 -2.18 -4.26
C HIS A 232 -6.33 -1.31 -3.17
N LEU A 233 -7.41 -1.79 -2.53
CA LEU A 233 -7.79 -1.29 -1.21
C LEU A 233 -6.82 -1.90 -0.22
N SER A 234 -5.84 -1.11 0.24
CA SER A 234 -4.59 -1.66 0.75
C SER A 234 -4.52 -1.77 2.26
N GLU A 235 -5.34 -1.00 2.99
CA GLU A 235 -5.21 -0.83 4.43
C GLU A 235 -6.56 -0.52 5.10
N LEU A 236 -7.65 -1.15 4.59
CA LEU A 236 -9.00 -0.82 5.04
C LEU A 236 -9.19 -1.03 6.53
N ASP A 237 -9.45 0.03 7.22
CA ASP A 237 -10.02 0.05 8.55
C ASP A 237 -11.07 1.15 8.69
N VAL A 238 -11.95 1.02 9.69
CA VAL A 238 -12.99 2.02 9.97
C VAL A 238 -12.97 2.31 11.46
N SER A 239 -12.44 3.47 11.82
CA SER A 239 -12.37 3.93 13.20
C SER A 239 -13.78 4.28 13.74
N VAL A 240 -14.08 3.80 14.93
CA VAL A 240 -15.28 4.18 15.70
C VAL A 240 -14.95 5.15 16.84
N VAL A 241 -13.69 5.64 16.87
CA VAL A 241 -13.17 6.53 17.93
C VAL A 241 -12.95 7.92 17.35
N GLY A 242 -13.66 8.93 17.85
CA GLY A 242 -13.51 10.33 17.42
C GLY A 242 -14.84 11.02 17.20
N GLY A 243 -14.86 12.34 17.02
CA GLY A 243 -16.03 13.12 16.57
C GLY A 243 -17.32 12.97 17.39
N GLY A 244 -17.24 12.57 18.68
CA GLY A 244 -18.42 12.29 19.49
C GLY A 244 -19.01 10.88 19.32
N LEU A 245 -18.41 10.02 18.51
CA LEU A 245 -18.85 8.64 18.24
C LEU A 245 -18.88 7.76 19.50
N LEU A 246 -18.04 8.06 20.51
CA LEU A 246 -18.04 7.34 21.79
C LEU A 246 -19.34 7.49 22.58
N ALA A 247 -20.10 8.56 22.36
CA ALA A 247 -21.41 8.78 23.02
C ALA A 247 -22.50 7.85 22.44
N ASP A 248 -22.36 7.36 21.19
CA ASP A 248 -23.27 6.42 20.54
C ASP A 248 -22.48 5.27 19.88
N ARG A 249 -21.89 4.43 20.71
CA ARG A 249 -21.06 3.33 20.24
C ARG A 249 -21.83 2.37 19.31
N ALA A 250 -23.05 2.01 19.66
CA ALA A 250 -23.85 1.10 18.84
C ALA A 250 -24.19 1.72 17.46
N GLY A 251 -24.41 3.02 17.40
CA GLY A 251 -24.59 3.74 16.14
C GLY A 251 -23.30 3.79 15.32
N ALA A 252 -22.14 4.00 15.97
CA ALA A 252 -20.85 4.00 15.32
C ALA A 252 -20.51 2.61 14.73
N GLU A 253 -20.80 1.53 15.47
CA GLU A 253 -20.58 0.15 14.99
C GLU A 253 -21.49 -0.19 13.78
N ARG A 254 -22.74 0.27 13.77
CA ARG A 254 -23.61 0.10 12.58
C ARG A 254 -23.10 0.88 11.37
N ARG A 255 -22.58 2.11 11.58
CA ARG A 255 -21.96 2.89 10.49
C ARG A 255 -20.67 2.24 9.99
N GLN A 256 -19.87 1.70 10.89
CA GLN A 256 -18.69 0.91 10.54
C GLN A 256 -19.07 -0.27 9.63
N GLU A 257 -20.07 -1.08 10.02
CA GLU A 257 -20.58 -2.20 9.22
C GLU A 257 -21.05 -1.74 7.84
N ALA A 258 -21.78 -0.62 7.77
CA ALA A 258 -22.27 -0.08 6.50
C ALA A 258 -21.11 0.36 5.58
N LEU A 259 -20.04 0.95 6.13
CA LEU A 259 -18.86 1.36 5.35
C LEU A 259 -18.04 0.17 4.85
N TYR A 260 -17.88 -0.89 5.65
CA TYR A 260 -17.30 -2.15 5.16
C TYR A 260 -18.14 -2.75 4.02
N GLY A 261 -19.46 -2.74 4.16
CA GLY A 261 -20.39 -3.16 3.09
C GLY A 261 -20.22 -2.33 1.82
N GLU A 262 -20.20 -1.00 1.95
CA GLU A 262 -19.98 -0.09 0.80
C GLU A 262 -18.64 -0.34 0.12
N ALA A 263 -17.57 -0.52 0.90
CA ALA A 263 -16.23 -0.79 0.35
C ALA A 263 -16.21 -2.10 -0.44
N MET A 264 -16.82 -3.16 0.09
CA MET A 264 -16.92 -4.45 -0.57
C MET A 264 -17.74 -4.36 -1.87
N ASP A 265 -18.91 -3.74 -1.83
CA ASP A 265 -19.80 -3.60 -2.98
C ASP A 265 -19.16 -2.74 -4.08
N ALA A 266 -18.55 -1.63 -3.70
CA ALA A 266 -17.86 -0.72 -4.62
C ALA A 266 -16.67 -1.42 -5.30
N PHE A 267 -15.87 -2.16 -4.54
CA PHE A 267 -14.73 -2.90 -5.09
C PHE A 267 -15.18 -4.06 -5.99
N ALA A 268 -16.19 -4.81 -5.58
CA ALA A 268 -16.78 -5.89 -6.38
C ALA A 268 -17.40 -5.40 -7.70
N SER A 269 -17.85 -4.14 -7.72
CA SER A 269 -18.41 -3.50 -8.93
C SER A 269 -17.37 -3.05 -9.96
N LEU A 270 -16.07 -3.04 -9.59
CA LEU A 270 -14.99 -2.74 -10.52
C LEU A 270 -14.85 -3.83 -11.59
N PRO A 271 -14.38 -3.51 -12.81
CA PRO A 271 -13.98 -4.53 -13.77
C PRO A 271 -13.00 -5.53 -13.14
N GLN A 272 -13.17 -6.81 -13.39
CA GLN A 272 -12.35 -7.88 -12.77
C GLN A 272 -10.84 -7.62 -12.89
N ARG A 273 -10.37 -7.10 -14.05
CA ARG A 273 -8.96 -6.75 -14.26
C ARG A 273 -8.44 -5.63 -13.35
N GLN A 274 -9.34 -4.85 -12.74
CA GLN A 274 -9.01 -3.78 -11.81
C GLN A 274 -9.12 -4.20 -10.34
N GLN A 275 -9.64 -5.36 -10.04
CA GLN A 275 -9.77 -5.90 -8.68
C GLN A 275 -8.46 -6.59 -8.28
N PHE A 276 -7.45 -5.81 -7.83
CA PHE A 276 -6.16 -6.39 -7.45
C PHE A 276 -6.23 -7.16 -6.14
N ALA A 277 -6.63 -6.50 -5.06
CA ALA A 277 -6.88 -7.09 -3.75
C ALA A 277 -7.65 -6.13 -2.84
N PHE A 278 -8.25 -6.70 -1.81
CA PHE A 278 -8.99 -6.03 -0.73
C PHE A 278 -8.34 -6.42 0.60
N THR A 279 -7.60 -5.50 1.23
CA THR A 279 -6.74 -5.78 2.40
C THR A 279 -7.08 -4.87 3.56
#